data_d77d75bd88d45fccfac94f82e6ce2771
#
_entry.id   d77d75bd88d45fccfac94f82e6ce2771
#
_cell.length_a   1.000
_cell.length_b   1.000
_cell.length_c   1.000
_cell.angle_alpha   90.00
_cell.angle_beta   90.00
_cell.angle_gamma   90.00
#
_symmetry.space_group_name_H-M   'P 1'
#
loop_
_entity.id
_entity.type
_entity.pdbx_description
1 polymer ?
#
loop_
_entity_poly.entity_id
_entity_poly.type
_entity_poly.pdbx_seq_one_letter_code
_entity_poly.pdbx_strand_id
1 'polypeptide(L)'
;MLDLLNGKEIYNKVDALRLQKGWTIYELAKKAGVAPTTIYNWRDRLSSPTLSLLEAVCSAFEISVIDFLLNEDELMALTEEQQEVIRLWNTLSSEQKKSIINLMKSI
;
A
#
# COMPACT_ATOMS: atom_id res chain seq x y z
N MET A 1 14.67 -11.75 2.87
CA MET A 1 14.67 -10.68 1.95
C MET A 1 13.33 -10.46 1.28
N LEU A 2 12.93 -11.26 0.33
CA LEU A 2 11.65 -11.05 -0.34
C LEU A 2 10.54 -11.93 0.17
N ASP A 3 10.64 -12.32 1.42
CA ASP A 3 9.60 -13.06 2.12
C ASP A 3 8.31 -12.24 2.23
N LEU A 4 8.43 -10.93 2.03
CA LEU A 4 7.30 -10.02 1.94
C LEU A 4 6.31 -10.40 0.86
N LEU A 5 6.73 -11.20 -0.11
CA LEU A 5 5.92 -11.49 -1.28
C LEU A 5 5.13 -12.78 -1.16
N ASN A 6 5.14 -13.43 0.01
CA ASN A 6 4.28 -14.60 0.18
C ASN A 6 2.81 -14.13 0.26
N GLY A 7 1.91 -15.04 -0.09
CA GLY A 7 0.50 -14.71 -0.18
C GLY A 7 -0.09 -14.16 1.09
N LYS A 8 0.29 -14.71 2.23
CA LYS A 8 -0.26 -14.28 3.52
C LYS A 8 0.12 -12.86 3.87
N GLU A 9 1.37 -12.49 3.64
CA GLU A 9 1.83 -11.13 3.94
C GLU A 9 1.17 -10.12 3.01
N ILE A 10 1.02 -10.47 1.74
CA ILE A 10 0.30 -9.64 0.78
C ILE A 10 -1.16 -9.51 1.19
N TYR A 11 -1.78 -10.62 1.60
CA TYR A 11 -3.16 -10.58 2.08
C TYR A 11 -3.29 -9.63 3.27
N ASN A 12 -2.37 -9.69 4.24
CA ASN A 12 -2.43 -8.83 5.42
C ASN A 12 -2.33 -7.35 5.06
N LYS A 13 -1.46 -7.00 4.10
CA LYS A 13 -1.36 -5.62 3.63
C LYS A 13 -2.62 -5.17 2.91
N VAL A 14 -3.15 -6.02 2.05
CA VAL A 14 -4.41 -5.75 1.33
C VAL A 14 -5.55 -5.58 2.30
N ASP A 15 -5.62 -6.44 3.32
CA ASP A 15 -6.68 -6.39 4.31
C ASP A 15 -6.63 -5.10 5.13
N ALA A 16 -5.43 -4.65 5.50
CA ALA A 16 -5.27 -3.39 6.21
C ALA A 16 -5.78 -2.21 5.38
N LEU A 17 -5.43 -2.16 4.10
CA LEU A 17 -5.91 -1.10 3.19
C LEU A 17 -7.42 -1.17 2.99
N ARG A 18 -7.96 -2.38 2.84
CA ARG A 18 -9.40 -2.59 2.71
C ARG A 18 -10.16 -2.05 3.92
N LEU A 19 -9.66 -2.34 5.12
CA LEU A 19 -10.28 -1.85 6.35
C LEU A 19 -10.23 -0.33 6.45
N GLN A 20 -9.15 0.29 6.01
CA GLN A 20 -9.04 1.74 5.97
C GLN A 20 -10.09 2.37 5.05
N LYS A 21 -10.41 1.69 3.96
CA LYS A 21 -11.43 2.16 3.00
C LYS A 21 -12.85 1.82 3.45
N GLY A 22 -13.01 0.94 4.44
CA GLY A 22 -14.31 0.48 4.87
C GLY A 22 -14.97 -0.49 3.89
N TRP A 23 -14.19 -1.18 3.07
CA TRP A 23 -14.71 -2.11 2.07
C TRP A 23 -14.76 -3.53 2.60
N THR A 24 -15.72 -4.31 2.08
CA THR A 24 -15.69 -5.77 2.25
C THR A 24 -14.74 -6.39 1.23
N ILE A 25 -14.41 -7.67 1.42
CA ILE A 25 -13.61 -8.39 0.41
C ILE A 25 -14.35 -8.41 -0.93
N TYR A 26 -15.67 -8.55 -0.91
CA TYR A 26 -16.46 -8.53 -2.14
C TYR A 26 -16.38 -7.19 -2.86
N GLU A 27 -16.45 -6.09 -2.12
CA GLU A 27 -16.32 -4.77 -2.71
C GLU A 27 -14.93 -4.55 -3.31
N LEU A 28 -13.89 -4.96 -2.59
CA LEU A 28 -12.53 -4.88 -3.10
C LEU A 28 -12.37 -5.72 -4.37
N ALA A 29 -12.82 -6.96 -4.35
CA ALA A 29 -12.72 -7.85 -5.49
C ALA A 29 -13.43 -7.27 -6.71
N LYS A 30 -14.60 -6.71 -6.52
CA LYS A 30 -15.36 -6.06 -7.59
C LYS A 30 -14.60 -4.89 -8.18
N LYS A 31 -14.01 -4.04 -7.33
CA LYS A 31 -13.26 -2.87 -7.78
C LYS A 31 -11.97 -3.26 -8.49
N ALA A 32 -11.35 -4.35 -8.06
CA ALA A 32 -10.12 -4.85 -8.69
C ALA A 32 -10.40 -5.71 -9.93
N GLY A 33 -11.63 -6.15 -10.13
CA GLY A 33 -11.97 -7.02 -11.25
C GLY A 33 -11.47 -8.45 -11.07
N VAL A 34 -11.38 -8.93 -9.83
CA VAL A 34 -10.93 -10.29 -9.53
C VAL A 34 -12.00 -11.03 -8.73
N ALA A 35 -11.92 -12.35 -8.70
CA ALA A 35 -12.84 -13.14 -7.90
C ALA A 35 -12.48 -13.04 -6.41
N PRO A 36 -13.46 -12.95 -5.49
CA PRO A 36 -13.18 -12.94 -4.07
C PRO A 36 -12.34 -14.12 -3.59
N THR A 37 -12.56 -15.31 -4.18
CA THR A 37 -11.79 -16.51 -3.85
C THR A 37 -10.31 -16.36 -4.14
N THR A 38 -9.95 -15.57 -5.14
CA THR A 38 -8.54 -15.29 -5.46
C THR A 38 -7.86 -14.62 -4.28
N ILE A 39 -8.51 -13.65 -3.67
CA ILE A 39 -7.98 -12.93 -2.51
C ILE A 39 -7.88 -13.85 -1.30
N TYR A 40 -8.91 -14.64 -1.03
CA TYR A 40 -8.90 -15.59 0.07
C TYR A 40 -7.83 -16.66 -0.08
N ASN A 41 -7.50 -17.06 -1.30
CA ASN A 41 -6.45 -18.04 -1.54
C ASN A 41 -5.07 -17.55 -1.11
N TRP A 42 -4.83 -16.25 -1.16
CA TRP A 42 -3.56 -15.70 -0.67
C TRP A 42 -3.41 -15.92 0.83
N ARG A 43 -4.52 -15.84 1.56
CA ARG A 43 -4.54 -16.08 3.00
C ARG A 43 -4.49 -17.57 3.34
N ASP A 44 -5.36 -18.35 2.70
CA ASP A 44 -5.64 -19.73 3.12
C ASP A 44 -4.70 -20.76 2.51
N ARG A 45 -4.26 -20.53 1.29
CA ARG A 45 -3.39 -21.45 0.57
C ARG A 45 -1.97 -20.93 0.41
N LEU A 46 -1.70 -19.76 0.93
CA LEU A 46 -0.37 -19.13 0.87
C LEU A 46 0.15 -19.01 -0.56
N SER A 47 -0.75 -18.99 -1.54
CA SER A 47 -0.36 -18.78 -2.93
C SER A 47 -0.05 -17.31 -3.16
N SER A 48 1.06 -17.05 -3.86
CA SER A 48 1.42 -15.68 -4.20
C SER A 48 0.62 -15.18 -5.39
N PRO A 49 0.17 -13.94 -5.39
CA PRO A 49 -0.51 -13.38 -6.55
C PRO A 49 0.46 -13.21 -7.71
N THR A 50 -0.08 -13.25 -8.93
CA THR A 50 0.69 -12.83 -10.09
C THR A 50 0.86 -11.32 -10.06
N LEU A 51 1.82 -10.80 -10.81
CA LEU A 51 2.00 -9.36 -10.91
C LEU A 51 0.72 -8.67 -11.43
N SER A 52 0.06 -9.28 -12.39
CA SER A 52 -1.19 -8.72 -12.93
C SER A 52 -2.29 -8.60 -11.88
N LEU A 53 -2.44 -9.63 -11.04
CA LEU A 53 -3.41 -9.59 -9.95
C LEU A 53 -3.06 -8.55 -8.90
N LEU A 54 -1.78 -8.44 -8.58
CA LEU A 54 -1.31 -7.44 -7.63
C LEU A 54 -1.53 -6.04 -8.16
N GLU A 55 -1.25 -5.80 -9.44
CA GLU A 55 -1.52 -4.51 -10.08
C GLU A 55 -3.01 -4.16 -10.04
N ALA A 56 -3.88 -5.14 -10.29
CA ALA A 56 -5.32 -4.91 -10.27
C ALA A 56 -5.79 -4.48 -8.89
N VAL A 57 -5.31 -5.13 -7.85
CA VAL A 57 -5.67 -4.79 -6.46
C VAL A 57 -5.10 -3.42 -6.09
N CYS A 58 -3.85 -3.14 -6.43
CA CYS A 58 -3.26 -1.83 -6.16
C CYS A 58 -4.01 -0.71 -6.88
N SER A 59 -4.45 -0.95 -8.12
CA SER A 59 -5.27 0.02 -8.84
C SER A 59 -6.58 0.32 -8.13
N ALA A 60 -7.20 -0.71 -7.54
CA ALA A 60 -8.44 -0.50 -6.77
C ALA A 60 -8.21 0.44 -5.60
N PHE A 61 -7.02 0.43 -5.00
CA PHE A 61 -6.65 1.33 -3.91
C PHE A 61 -6.01 2.63 -4.40
N GLU A 62 -5.84 2.79 -5.71
CA GLU A 62 -5.22 3.97 -6.32
C GLU A 62 -3.77 4.18 -5.86
N ILE A 63 -3.04 3.09 -5.69
CA ILE A 63 -1.61 3.14 -5.34
C ILE A 63 -0.81 2.34 -6.36
N SER A 64 0.48 2.63 -6.47
CA SER A 64 1.37 1.84 -7.32
C SER A 64 1.78 0.56 -6.59
N VAL A 65 2.21 -0.45 -7.37
CA VAL A 65 2.74 -1.68 -6.79
C VAL A 65 3.98 -1.38 -5.94
N ILE A 66 4.82 -0.47 -6.39
CA ILE A 66 6.02 -0.08 -5.64
C ILE A 66 5.64 0.50 -4.28
N ASP A 67 4.68 1.42 -4.25
CA ASP A 67 4.20 2.01 -3.01
C ASP A 67 3.64 0.94 -2.07
N PHE A 68 2.90 0.00 -2.64
CA PHE A 68 2.33 -1.10 -1.87
C PHE A 68 3.42 -1.97 -1.22
N LEU A 69 4.46 -2.31 -1.97
CA LEU A 69 5.51 -3.20 -1.49
C LEU A 69 6.44 -2.54 -0.48
N LEU A 70 6.74 -1.26 -0.64
CA LEU A 70 7.69 -0.55 0.22
C LEU A 70 7.06 0.04 1.48
N ASN A 71 5.76 0.16 1.50
CA ASN A 71 5.06 1.08 2.39
C ASN A 71 5.43 0.96 3.86
N GLU A 72 5.05 -0.13 4.52
CA GLU A 72 5.22 -0.24 5.98
C GLU A 72 6.65 -0.49 6.41
N ASP A 73 7.35 -1.37 5.69
CA ASP A 73 8.70 -1.77 6.08
C ASP A 73 9.65 -0.58 6.00
N GLU A 74 9.50 0.26 5.00
CA GLU A 74 10.30 1.47 4.87
C GLU A 74 9.97 2.46 5.99
N LEU A 75 8.70 2.64 6.30
CA LEU A 75 8.28 3.53 7.38
C LEU A 75 8.74 3.03 8.73
N MET A 76 8.74 1.73 8.97
CA MET A 76 9.19 1.17 10.25
C MET A 76 10.69 1.32 10.47
N ALA A 77 11.46 1.48 9.40
CA ALA A 77 12.89 1.73 9.50
C ALA A 77 13.20 3.18 9.86
N LEU A 78 12.21 4.07 9.82
CA LEU A 78 12.38 5.48 10.10
C LEU A 78 12.19 5.79 11.58
N THR A 79 12.79 6.89 12.04
CA THR A 79 12.53 7.37 13.39
C THR A 79 11.10 7.88 13.52
N GLU A 80 10.61 8.04 14.74
CA GLU A 80 9.27 8.57 14.97
C GLU A 80 9.12 9.98 14.36
N GLU A 81 10.15 10.79 14.47
CA GLU A 81 10.17 12.14 13.90
C GLU A 81 10.05 12.08 12.37
N GLN A 82 10.81 11.20 11.73
CA GLN A 82 10.75 11.02 10.29
C GLN A 82 9.38 10.51 9.84
N GLN A 83 8.79 9.59 10.59
CA GLN A 83 7.46 9.07 10.29
C GLN A 83 6.41 10.19 10.38
N GLU A 84 6.52 11.05 11.37
CA GLU A 84 5.62 12.19 11.53
C GLU A 84 5.72 13.14 10.34
N VAL A 85 6.95 13.45 9.92
CA VAL A 85 7.18 14.32 8.76
C VAL A 85 6.52 13.73 7.51
N ILE A 86 6.66 12.43 7.28
CA ILE A 86 6.07 11.78 6.13
C ILE A 86 4.54 11.84 6.18
N ARG A 87 3.96 11.59 7.34
CA ARG A 87 2.51 11.68 7.49
C ARG A 87 1.98 13.07 7.17
N LEU A 88 2.64 14.10 7.70
CA LEU A 88 2.25 15.48 7.44
C LEU A 88 2.49 15.87 5.99
N TRP A 89 3.59 15.42 5.42
CA TRP A 89 3.91 15.64 4.01
C TRP A 89 2.79 15.17 3.09
N ASN A 90 2.25 13.99 3.38
CA ASN A 90 1.20 13.40 2.55
C ASN A 90 -0.11 14.20 2.56
N THR A 91 -0.28 15.09 3.52
CA THR A 91 -1.48 15.96 3.59
C THR A 91 -1.31 17.27 2.82
N LEU A 92 -0.12 17.55 2.32
CA LEU A 92 0.19 18.83 1.69
C LEU A 92 -0.23 18.88 0.23
N SER A 93 -0.53 20.09 -0.24
CA SER A 93 -0.74 20.33 -1.67
C SER A 93 0.59 20.29 -2.43
N SER A 94 0.51 20.21 -3.76
CA SER A 94 1.73 20.24 -4.59
C SER A 94 2.54 21.51 -4.38
N GLU A 95 1.87 22.64 -4.24
CA GLU A 95 2.56 23.92 -4.01
C GLU A 95 3.24 23.96 -2.66
N GLN A 96 2.57 23.47 -1.61
CA GLN A 96 3.15 23.41 -0.28
C GLN A 96 4.37 22.49 -0.27
N LYS A 97 4.30 21.34 -0.95
CA LYS A 97 5.44 20.43 -1.07
C LYS A 97 6.64 21.12 -1.73
N LYS A 98 6.40 21.85 -2.81
CA LYS A 98 7.47 22.60 -3.49
C LYS A 98 8.12 23.63 -2.59
N SER A 99 7.31 24.37 -1.85
CA SER A 99 7.82 25.39 -0.91
C SER A 99 8.70 24.77 0.15
N ILE A 100 8.30 23.62 0.70
CA ILE A 100 9.08 22.93 1.72
C ILE A 100 10.41 22.42 1.15
N ILE A 101 10.37 21.82 -0.03
CA ILE A 101 11.57 21.34 -0.70
C ILE A 101 12.55 22.49 -0.96
N ASN A 102 12.03 23.63 -1.43
CA ASN A 102 12.87 24.80 -1.66
C ASN A 102 13.50 25.33 -0.37
N LEU A 103 12.72 25.34 0.70
CA LEU A 103 13.24 25.74 2.01
C LEU A 103 14.37 24.81 2.45
N MET A 104 14.18 23.51 2.31
CA MET A 104 15.19 22.52 2.69
C MET A 104 16.46 22.65 1.87
N LYS A 105 16.33 22.97 0.58
CA LYS A 105 17.49 23.14 -0.31
C LYS A 105 18.27 24.41 0.00
N SER A 106 17.64 25.41 0.61
CA SER A 106 18.28 26.70 0.91
C SER A 106 19.07 26.70 2.21
N ILE A 107 18.99 25.63 2.96
CA ILE A 107 19.69 25.53 4.27
C ILE A 107 21.17 25.14 4.12
#